data_40d75d0f230fc21f2b8460450bd70e59
#
_entry.id   40d75d0f230fc21f2b8460450bd70e59
#
_cell.length_a   1.000
_cell.length_b   1.000
_cell.length_c   1.000
_cell.angle_alpha   90.00
_cell.angle_beta   90.00
_cell.angle_gamma   90.00
#
_symmetry.space_group_name_H-M   'P 1'
#
loop_
_entity.id
_entity.type
_entity.pdbx_description
1 polymer ?
#
loop_
_entity_poly.entity_id
_entity_poly.type
_entity_poly.pdbx_seq_one_letter_code
_entity_poly.pdbx_strand_id
1 'polypeptide(L)'
;LGDMLDEVVKYFPEDAVSEEEDDRPKVAIIGKPNVGKSSLINKLAHEDRVIVSDIAGTTRDAIDTDITYDGREYVFIDTAGLRRKNKIKEEIERYSIIRAVTAVERADVVIIVIDATEGVTEQDAKIAGIAHDRGKGIIIAVNKWDAIEKDNTTVKKHTEKIRQVLSFMPYAEILFISAKSGQRLNKIFELIDIVLENNSMRVATGVLNEIVAEAVAMQQPPTDKGKRLKIYYVTQAAVKPPTFVIFVNDKNLMHFSYTRYLENR
;
A
#
# COMPACT_ATOMS: atom_id res chain seq x y z
N LEU A 1 38.15 11.48 -20.71
CA LEU A 1 36.98 10.93 -20.02
C LEU A 1 35.86 10.63 -21.03
N GLY A 2 35.65 11.48 -22.06
CA GLY A 2 34.68 11.25 -23.13
C GLY A 2 34.97 9.98 -23.91
N ASP A 3 36.19 9.84 -24.40
CA ASP A 3 36.62 8.68 -25.19
C ASP A 3 36.49 7.33 -24.46
N MET A 4 36.61 7.34 -23.12
CA MET A 4 36.44 6.13 -22.30
C MET A 4 34.96 5.75 -22.13
N LEU A 5 34.06 6.73 -22.05
CA LEU A 5 32.63 6.50 -22.01
C LEU A 5 32.11 6.00 -23.37
N ASP A 6 32.61 6.57 -24.47
CA ASP A 6 32.26 6.15 -25.82
C ASP A 6 32.71 4.72 -26.12
N GLU A 7 33.86 4.28 -25.54
CA GLU A 7 34.33 2.92 -25.66
C GLU A 7 33.47 1.95 -24.83
N VAL A 8 33.03 2.35 -23.64
CA VAL A 8 32.13 1.54 -22.79
C VAL A 8 30.76 1.38 -23.43
N VAL A 9 30.22 2.44 -24.06
CA VAL A 9 28.88 2.39 -24.73
C VAL A 9 28.85 1.38 -25.87
N LYS A 10 29.99 1.13 -26.58
CA LYS A 10 30.06 0.10 -27.64
C LYS A 10 29.84 -1.33 -27.16
N TYR A 11 29.99 -1.57 -25.86
CA TYR A 11 29.78 -2.89 -25.27
C TYR A 11 28.39 -3.09 -24.67
N PHE A 12 27.53 -2.03 -24.70
CA PHE A 12 26.12 -2.23 -24.40
C PHE A 12 25.45 -2.98 -25.55
N PRO A 13 24.63 -4.02 -25.28
CA PRO A 13 23.85 -4.66 -26.32
C PRO A 13 22.99 -3.61 -27.04
N GLU A 14 23.01 -3.61 -28.37
CA GLU A 14 22.15 -2.74 -29.20
C GLU A 14 20.65 -2.98 -28.93
N ASP A 15 20.32 -4.14 -28.37
CA ASP A 15 18.97 -4.53 -27.91
C ASP A 15 18.76 -4.27 -26.40
N ALA A 16 19.53 -3.41 -25.77
CA ALA A 16 19.10 -2.81 -24.50
C ALA A 16 17.88 -1.93 -24.80
N VAL A 17 16.79 -2.58 -25.17
CA VAL A 17 15.45 -2.01 -25.17
C VAL A 17 15.31 -1.41 -23.79
N SER A 18 15.22 -0.09 -23.74
CA SER A 18 14.74 0.58 -22.55
C SER A 18 13.51 -0.20 -22.13
N GLU A 19 13.61 -0.89 -20.98
CA GLU A 19 12.43 -1.52 -20.41
C GLU A 19 11.45 -0.37 -20.30
N GLU A 20 10.45 -0.34 -21.18
CA GLU A 20 9.33 0.58 -21.00
C GLU A 20 8.83 0.24 -19.60
N GLU A 21 9.10 1.13 -18.66
CA GLU A 21 8.58 0.98 -17.31
C GLU A 21 7.07 0.88 -17.48
N ASP A 22 6.52 -0.26 -17.06
CA ASP A 22 5.07 -0.48 -17.09
C ASP A 22 4.44 0.47 -16.07
N ASP A 23 4.00 1.64 -16.55
CA ASP A 23 3.40 2.71 -15.77
C ASP A 23 1.98 2.37 -15.25
N ARG A 24 1.46 1.19 -15.61
CA ARG A 24 0.15 0.75 -15.14
C ARG A 24 0.20 0.52 -13.62
N PRO A 25 -0.83 0.98 -12.89
CA PRO A 25 -0.94 0.77 -11.46
C PRO A 25 -0.85 -0.72 -11.08
N LYS A 26 0.10 -1.05 -10.21
CA LYS A 26 0.32 -2.40 -9.69
C LYS A 26 -0.35 -2.56 -8.34
N VAL A 27 -1.28 -3.50 -8.23
CA VAL A 27 -2.14 -3.69 -7.06
C VAL A 27 -1.91 -5.07 -6.45
N ALA A 28 -1.56 -5.13 -5.17
CA ALA A 28 -1.48 -6.39 -4.43
C ALA A 28 -2.69 -6.56 -3.49
N ILE A 29 -3.20 -7.79 -3.39
CA ILE A 29 -4.26 -8.16 -2.43
C ILE A 29 -3.66 -9.08 -1.37
N ILE A 30 -3.57 -8.59 -0.13
CA ILE A 30 -3.00 -9.33 0.99
C ILE A 30 -4.02 -9.48 2.15
N GLY A 31 -3.71 -10.34 3.09
CA GLY A 31 -4.56 -10.59 4.27
C GLY A 31 -4.47 -12.06 4.71
N LYS A 32 -5.07 -12.38 5.84
CA LYS A 32 -5.10 -13.73 6.40
C LYS A 32 -5.71 -14.78 5.44
N PRO A 33 -5.46 -16.08 5.65
CA PRO A 33 -6.21 -17.13 4.99
C PRO A 33 -7.73 -16.98 5.22
N ASN A 34 -8.53 -17.35 4.22
CA ASN A 34 -10.00 -17.40 4.29
C ASN A 34 -10.76 -16.07 4.48
N VAL A 35 -10.08 -14.90 4.46
CA VAL A 35 -10.74 -13.59 4.49
C VAL A 35 -11.46 -13.23 3.17
N GLY A 36 -11.26 -14.05 2.11
CA GLY A 36 -11.98 -13.90 0.84
C GLY A 36 -11.16 -13.21 -0.28
N LYS A 37 -9.83 -13.19 -0.20
CA LYS A 37 -8.97 -12.62 -1.27
C LYS A 37 -9.23 -13.20 -2.66
N SER A 38 -9.28 -14.54 -2.75
CA SER A 38 -9.55 -15.24 -4.03
C SER A 38 -10.96 -14.95 -4.55
N SER A 39 -11.94 -14.83 -3.66
CA SER A 39 -13.30 -14.46 -4.04
C SER A 39 -13.36 -13.01 -4.52
N LEU A 40 -12.59 -12.13 -3.88
CA LEU A 40 -12.51 -10.73 -4.25
C LEU A 40 -11.94 -10.57 -5.67
N ILE A 41 -10.77 -11.14 -5.96
CA ILE A 41 -10.16 -11.02 -7.30
C ILE A 41 -11.02 -11.65 -8.39
N ASN A 42 -11.62 -12.82 -8.11
CA ASN A 42 -12.52 -13.47 -9.06
C ASN A 42 -13.75 -12.61 -9.33
N LYS A 43 -14.32 -11.97 -8.30
CA LYS A 43 -15.50 -11.12 -8.48
C LYS A 43 -15.16 -9.82 -9.22
N LEU A 44 -14.01 -9.20 -8.88
CA LEU A 44 -13.50 -8.02 -9.60
C LEU A 44 -13.30 -8.33 -11.10
N ALA A 45 -12.74 -9.51 -11.41
CA ALA A 45 -12.51 -9.92 -12.80
C ALA A 45 -13.80 -10.21 -13.61
N HIS A 46 -14.96 -10.32 -12.95
CA HIS A 46 -16.26 -10.61 -13.57
C HIS A 46 -17.29 -9.48 -13.42
N GLU A 47 -16.87 -8.28 -13.00
CA GLU A 47 -17.75 -7.10 -13.00
C GLU A 47 -18.05 -6.64 -14.44
N ASP A 48 -19.26 -6.11 -14.68
CA ASP A 48 -19.76 -5.76 -16.03
C ASP A 48 -18.90 -4.71 -16.78
N ARG A 49 -18.09 -3.95 -16.04
CA ARG A 49 -17.19 -2.91 -16.60
C ARG A 49 -15.73 -3.35 -16.66
N VAL A 50 -15.44 -4.62 -16.41
CA VAL A 50 -14.08 -5.16 -16.33
C VAL A 50 -13.80 -6.02 -17.54
N ILE A 51 -12.68 -5.76 -18.18
CA ILE A 51 -12.08 -6.63 -19.20
C ILE A 51 -10.81 -7.23 -18.59
N VAL A 52 -10.73 -8.55 -18.54
CA VAL A 52 -9.52 -9.27 -18.14
C VAL A 52 -8.78 -9.69 -19.40
N SER A 53 -7.52 -9.33 -19.50
CA SER A 53 -6.66 -9.81 -20.57
C SER A 53 -6.11 -11.20 -20.20
N ASP A 54 -6.53 -12.21 -20.95
CA ASP A 54 -5.96 -13.58 -20.88
C ASP A 54 -4.75 -13.76 -21.82
N ILE A 55 -4.20 -12.67 -22.37
CA ILE A 55 -3.04 -12.73 -23.26
C ILE A 55 -1.80 -13.02 -22.41
N ALA A 56 -1.42 -14.29 -22.38
CA ALA A 56 -0.14 -14.73 -21.84
C ALA A 56 0.98 -14.08 -22.67
N GLY A 57 1.68 -13.11 -22.08
CA GLY A 57 2.84 -12.48 -22.74
C GLY A 57 2.94 -10.97 -22.63
N THR A 58 1.92 -10.26 -22.10
CA THR A 58 2.00 -8.82 -21.84
C THR A 58 2.55 -8.48 -20.47
N THR A 59 2.49 -9.42 -19.52
CA THR A 59 3.15 -9.33 -18.22
C THR A 59 4.31 -10.32 -18.15
N ARG A 60 5.49 -9.89 -17.71
CA ARG A 60 6.70 -10.73 -17.54
C ARG A 60 6.50 -11.93 -16.62
N ASP A 61 5.48 -11.89 -15.77
CA ASP A 61 5.16 -12.94 -14.81
C ASP A 61 3.78 -13.52 -15.10
N ALA A 62 3.70 -14.79 -15.51
CA ALA A 62 2.46 -15.56 -15.71
C ALA A 62 1.56 -15.70 -14.46
N ILE A 63 1.85 -14.94 -13.43
CA ILE A 63 1.23 -14.96 -12.09
C ILE A 63 0.30 -13.75 -11.88
N ASP A 64 0.49 -12.69 -12.65
CA ASP A 64 -0.26 -11.43 -12.54
C ASP A 64 -1.51 -11.45 -13.43
N THR A 65 -2.45 -10.56 -13.17
CA THR A 65 -3.68 -10.42 -13.96
C THR A 65 -3.90 -8.97 -14.34
N ASP A 66 -3.99 -8.71 -15.63
CA ASP A 66 -4.36 -7.41 -16.17
C ASP A 66 -5.88 -7.23 -16.08
N ILE A 67 -6.31 -6.15 -15.49
CA ILE A 67 -7.72 -5.78 -15.33
C ILE A 67 -7.91 -4.37 -15.87
N THR A 68 -8.80 -4.22 -16.84
CA THR A 68 -9.23 -2.90 -17.32
C THR A 68 -10.60 -2.59 -16.72
N TYR A 69 -10.69 -1.47 -15.99
CA TYR A 69 -11.93 -0.97 -15.43
C TYR A 69 -12.19 0.45 -15.93
N ASP A 70 -13.34 0.67 -16.55
CA ASP A 70 -13.76 1.97 -17.10
C ASP A 70 -12.70 2.64 -18.02
N GLY A 71 -11.98 1.81 -18.81
CA GLY A 71 -10.95 2.25 -19.75
C GLY A 71 -9.56 2.46 -19.14
N ARG A 72 -9.37 2.27 -17.84
CA ARG A 72 -8.07 2.33 -17.16
C ARG A 72 -7.56 0.93 -16.86
N GLU A 73 -6.28 0.69 -17.12
CA GLU A 73 -5.62 -0.59 -16.91
C GLU A 73 -4.94 -0.65 -15.53
N TYR A 74 -5.05 -1.82 -14.89
CA TYR A 74 -4.43 -2.16 -13.60
C TYR A 74 -3.78 -3.54 -13.69
N VAL A 75 -2.66 -3.73 -13.01
CA VAL A 75 -1.97 -5.02 -12.90
C VAL A 75 -2.16 -5.57 -11.49
N PHE A 76 -2.96 -6.62 -11.33
CA PHE A 76 -3.11 -7.30 -10.04
C PHE A 76 -2.05 -8.38 -9.87
N ILE A 77 -1.18 -8.20 -8.87
CA ILE A 77 0.04 -8.98 -8.64
C ILE A 77 -0.26 -10.29 -7.90
N ASP A 78 0.44 -11.37 -8.28
CA ASP A 78 0.40 -12.71 -7.65
C ASP A 78 -1.01 -13.33 -7.57
N THR A 79 -1.85 -13.07 -8.56
CA THR A 79 -3.23 -13.56 -8.57
C THR A 79 -3.36 -15.06 -8.84
N ALA A 80 -2.37 -15.72 -9.48
CA ALA A 80 -2.40 -17.16 -9.71
C ALA A 80 -2.35 -17.95 -8.39
N GLY A 81 -1.62 -17.45 -7.39
CA GLY A 81 -1.65 -18.00 -6.03
C GLY A 81 -3.01 -17.86 -5.35
N LEU A 82 -3.76 -16.82 -5.69
CA LEU A 82 -5.11 -16.57 -5.18
C LEU A 82 -6.19 -17.39 -5.92
N ARG A 83 -6.01 -17.66 -7.23
CA ARG A 83 -6.96 -18.41 -8.07
C ARG A 83 -6.90 -19.93 -7.84
N ARG A 84 -5.73 -20.49 -7.52
CA ARG A 84 -5.57 -21.92 -7.23
C ARG A 84 -6.18 -22.25 -5.87
N LYS A 85 -7.30 -22.98 -5.83
CA LYS A 85 -7.90 -23.50 -4.59
C LYS A 85 -6.90 -24.42 -3.88
N ASN A 86 -6.40 -23.99 -2.74
CA ASN A 86 -5.41 -24.72 -1.95
C ASN A 86 -5.98 -26.00 -1.32
N LYS A 87 -5.32 -27.13 -1.59
CA LYS A 87 -5.59 -28.42 -0.96
C LYS A 87 -4.65 -28.78 0.20
N ILE A 88 -3.74 -27.91 0.64
CA ILE A 88 -2.71 -28.24 1.64
C ILE A 88 -2.72 -27.20 2.77
N LYS A 89 -2.99 -27.66 3.99
CA LYS A 89 -3.41 -26.82 5.13
C LYS A 89 -2.31 -26.34 6.11
N GLU A 90 -1.09 -26.83 6.12
CA GLU A 90 -0.15 -26.58 7.23
C GLU A 90 1.19 -25.92 6.87
N GLU A 91 1.65 -25.95 5.63
CA GLU A 91 2.83 -25.15 5.19
C GLU A 91 2.49 -23.72 4.79
N ILE A 92 1.22 -23.34 4.90
CA ILE A 92 0.60 -22.17 4.23
C ILE A 92 0.98 -20.85 4.92
N GLU A 93 1.23 -20.80 6.23
CA GLU A 93 1.44 -19.51 6.90
C GLU A 93 2.78 -18.85 6.54
N ARG A 94 3.88 -19.60 6.55
CA ARG A 94 5.20 -19.05 6.18
C ARG A 94 5.27 -18.66 4.71
N TYR A 95 4.76 -19.51 3.81
CA TYR A 95 4.69 -19.20 2.37
C TYR A 95 3.74 -18.03 2.07
N SER A 96 2.66 -17.89 2.84
CA SER A 96 1.71 -16.78 2.70
C SER A 96 2.36 -15.44 3.05
N ILE A 97 3.21 -15.37 4.09
CA ILE A 97 3.91 -14.14 4.49
C ILE A 97 4.97 -13.77 3.44
N ILE A 98 5.78 -14.73 2.99
CA ILE A 98 6.83 -14.48 1.97
C ILE A 98 6.20 -13.96 0.68
N ARG A 99 5.12 -14.58 0.21
CA ARG A 99 4.38 -14.11 -0.97
C ARG A 99 3.78 -12.74 -0.76
N ALA A 100 3.20 -12.47 0.41
CA ALA A 100 2.69 -11.15 0.73
C ALA A 100 3.80 -10.08 0.68
N VAL A 101 4.99 -10.39 1.20
CA VAL A 101 6.16 -9.50 1.12
C VAL A 101 6.53 -9.23 -0.33
N THR A 102 6.69 -10.29 -1.14
CA THR A 102 7.07 -10.15 -2.57
C THR A 102 6.01 -9.37 -3.36
N ALA A 103 4.72 -9.64 -3.12
CA ALA A 103 3.64 -8.93 -3.78
C ALA A 103 3.61 -7.45 -3.38
N VAL A 104 3.81 -7.15 -2.09
CA VAL A 104 3.89 -5.78 -1.57
C VAL A 104 5.08 -5.02 -2.18
N GLU A 105 6.22 -5.65 -2.32
CA GLU A 105 7.42 -5.00 -2.91
C GLU A 105 7.18 -4.53 -4.34
N ARG A 106 6.46 -5.32 -5.13
CA ARG A 106 6.14 -5.04 -6.54
C ARG A 106 4.95 -4.09 -6.73
N ALA A 107 4.10 -3.94 -5.73
CA ALA A 107 2.87 -3.15 -5.81
C ALA A 107 3.11 -1.66 -5.60
N ASP A 108 2.24 -0.83 -6.18
CA ASP A 108 2.07 0.59 -5.85
C ASP A 108 1.02 0.77 -4.75
N VAL A 109 -0.09 0.01 -4.86
CA VAL A 109 -1.19 0.00 -3.91
C VAL A 109 -1.42 -1.40 -3.35
N VAL A 110 -1.65 -1.47 -2.06
CA VAL A 110 -1.91 -2.73 -1.34
C VAL A 110 -3.32 -2.70 -0.75
N ILE A 111 -4.13 -3.68 -1.12
CA ILE A 111 -5.46 -3.91 -0.55
C ILE A 111 -5.34 -4.94 0.57
N ILE A 112 -5.54 -4.51 1.80
CA ILE A 112 -5.52 -5.37 2.98
C ILE A 112 -6.95 -5.86 3.24
N VAL A 113 -7.18 -7.16 3.05
CA VAL A 113 -8.51 -7.75 3.23
C VAL A 113 -8.68 -8.28 4.65
N ILE A 114 -9.68 -7.76 5.35
CA ILE A 114 -10.06 -8.15 6.73
C ILE A 114 -11.42 -8.81 6.69
N ASP A 115 -11.63 -9.85 7.49
CA ASP A 115 -12.93 -10.50 7.67
C ASP A 115 -13.80 -9.72 8.67
N ALA A 116 -14.93 -9.19 8.23
CA ALA A 116 -15.84 -8.44 9.10
C ALA A 116 -16.40 -9.27 10.24
N THR A 117 -16.56 -10.59 10.05
CA THR A 117 -17.14 -11.51 11.05
C THR A 117 -16.19 -11.80 12.21
N GLU A 118 -14.88 -11.84 11.93
CA GLU A 118 -13.84 -12.00 12.95
C GLU A 118 -13.41 -10.65 13.54
N GLY A 119 -13.54 -9.58 12.76
CA GLY A 119 -12.98 -8.28 13.06
C GLY A 119 -11.46 -8.22 12.81
N VAL A 120 -10.87 -7.07 13.11
CA VAL A 120 -9.43 -6.85 12.98
C VAL A 120 -8.66 -7.56 14.10
N THR A 121 -7.54 -8.21 13.76
CA THR A 121 -6.70 -9.00 14.68
C THR A 121 -5.24 -8.53 14.64
N GLU A 122 -4.43 -8.98 15.58
CA GLU A 122 -2.98 -8.72 15.60
C GLU A 122 -2.27 -9.28 14.36
N GLN A 123 -2.76 -10.38 13.78
CA GLN A 123 -2.20 -10.93 12.55
C GLN A 123 -2.47 -10.01 11.36
N ASP A 124 -3.66 -9.38 11.31
CA ASP A 124 -3.95 -8.36 10.30
C ASP A 124 -3.04 -7.14 10.47
N ALA A 125 -2.75 -6.73 11.71
CA ALA A 125 -1.83 -5.64 11.99
C ALA A 125 -0.39 -5.95 11.53
N LYS A 126 0.10 -7.19 11.74
CA LYS A 126 1.43 -7.61 11.25
C LYS A 126 1.52 -7.57 9.73
N ILE A 127 0.48 -8.06 9.04
CA ILE A 127 0.40 -8.02 7.57
C ILE A 127 0.33 -6.58 7.06
N ALA A 128 -0.47 -5.74 7.72
CA ALA A 128 -0.60 -4.32 7.40
C ALA A 128 0.73 -3.55 7.60
N GLY A 129 1.48 -3.88 8.66
CA GLY A 129 2.80 -3.31 8.92
C GLY A 129 3.78 -3.53 7.78
N ILE A 130 3.75 -4.69 7.11
CA ILE A 130 4.60 -4.97 5.95
C ILE A 130 4.39 -3.95 4.82
N ALA A 131 3.15 -3.59 4.53
CA ALA A 131 2.83 -2.61 3.49
C ALA A 131 3.17 -1.18 3.93
N HIS A 132 2.91 -0.85 5.20
CA HIS A 132 3.23 0.44 5.79
C HIS A 132 4.73 0.73 5.78
N ASP A 133 5.56 -0.22 6.26
CA ASP A 133 7.02 -0.07 6.33
C ASP A 133 7.68 0.12 4.94
N ARG A 134 6.98 -0.27 3.87
CA ARG A 134 7.42 -0.08 2.49
C ARG A 134 6.86 1.17 1.82
N GLY A 135 6.12 2.00 2.56
CA GLY A 135 5.55 3.26 2.07
C GLY A 135 4.56 3.09 0.91
N LYS A 136 3.86 1.94 0.85
CA LYS A 136 2.88 1.68 -0.20
C LYS A 136 1.57 2.41 0.05
N GLY A 137 0.84 2.72 -1.02
CA GLY A 137 -0.55 3.14 -0.90
C GLY A 137 -1.38 2.02 -0.28
N ILE A 138 -2.26 2.32 0.70
CA ILE A 138 -2.96 1.28 1.47
C ILE A 138 -4.46 1.52 1.47
N ILE A 139 -5.21 0.44 1.15
CA ILE A 139 -6.66 0.37 1.27
C ILE A 139 -7.01 -0.80 2.20
N ILE A 140 -7.85 -0.56 3.19
CA ILE A 140 -8.38 -1.59 4.10
C ILE A 140 -9.76 -2.01 3.60
N ALA A 141 -9.86 -3.22 3.04
CA ALA A 141 -11.12 -3.80 2.55
C ALA A 141 -11.71 -4.74 3.60
N VAL A 142 -12.77 -4.30 4.28
CA VAL A 142 -13.49 -5.09 5.26
C VAL A 142 -14.54 -5.92 4.53
N ASN A 143 -14.20 -7.18 4.27
CA ASN A 143 -14.97 -8.12 3.47
C ASN A 143 -15.97 -8.93 4.31
N LYS A 144 -16.86 -9.65 3.65
CA LYS A 144 -17.97 -10.42 4.22
C LYS A 144 -18.99 -9.51 4.95
N TRP A 145 -19.11 -8.27 4.49
CA TRP A 145 -20.02 -7.30 5.09
C TRP A 145 -21.50 -7.71 4.98
N ASP A 146 -21.82 -8.61 4.06
CA ASP A 146 -23.15 -9.24 3.91
C ASP A 146 -23.52 -10.16 5.09
N ALA A 147 -22.54 -10.71 5.81
CA ALA A 147 -22.75 -11.62 6.92
C ALA A 147 -22.92 -10.93 8.29
N ILE A 148 -22.79 -9.59 8.33
CA ILE A 148 -22.90 -8.80 9.56
C ILE A 148 -24.32 -8.27 9.72
N GLU A 149 -24.90 -8.45 10.90
CA GLU A 149 -26.11 -7.72 11.32
C GLU A 149 -25.78 -6.24 11.52
N LYS A 150 -26.56 -5.38 10.89
CA LYS A 150 -26.25 -3.96 10.78
C LYS A 150 -27.26 -3.11 11.53
N ASP A 151 -26.75 -2.26 12.38
CA ASP A 151 -27.45 -1.12 12.96
C ASP A 151 -26.81 0.21 12.53
N ASN A 152 -27.37 1.34 12.95
CA ASN A 152 -26.84 2.66 12.62
C ASN A 152 -25.45 2.92 13.19
N THR A 153 -24.94 2.10 14.09
CA THR A 153 -23.64 2.26 14.77
C THR A 153 -22.61 1.24 14.30
N THR A 154 -22.99 0.20 13.55
CA THR A 154 -22.15 -0.93 13.18
C THR A 154 -20.91 -0.47 12.39
N VAL A 155 -21.07 0.37 11.37
CA VAL A 155 -19.94 0.90 10.59
C VAL A 155 -18.98 1.68 11.49
N LYS A 156 -19.50 2.54 12.35
CA LYS A 156 -18.69 3.36 13.26
C LYS A 156 -17.90 2.48 14.22
N LYS A 157 -18.53 1.50 14.86
CA LYS A 157 -17.87 0.56 15.78
C LYS A 157 -16.74 -0.24 15.11
N HIS A 158 -16.97 -0.76 13.90
CA HIS A 158 -15.93 -1.46 13.13
C HIS A 158 -14.78 -0.53 12.75
N THR A 159 -15.09 0.67 12.28
CA THR A 159 -14.07 1.69 11.93
C THR A 159 -13.22 2.05 13.14
N GLU A 160 -13.82 2.35 14.28
CA GLU A 160 -13.10 2.69 15.52
C GLU A 160 -12.15 1.56 15.95
N LYS A 161 -12.64 0.31 15.91
CA LYS A 161 -11.83 -0.86 16.27
C LYS A 161 -10.66 -1.07 15.31
N ILE A 162 -10.87 -0.90 14.00
CA ILE A 162 -9.81 -0.97 12.99
C ILE A 162 -8.79 0.15 13.24
N ARG A 163 -9.22 1.39 13.45
CA ARG A 163 -8.34 2.54 13.73
C ARG A 163 -7.55 2.37 15.04
N GLN A 164 -8.12 1.70 16.04
CA GLN A 164 -7.43 1.40 17.28
C GLN A 164 -6.31 0.38 17.09
N VAL A 165 -6.56 -0.73 16.37
CA VAL A 165 -5.58 -1.80 16.14
C VAL A 165 -4.53 -1.36 15.11
N LEU A 166 -4.94 -0.64 14.05
CA LEU A 166 -4.08 -0.11 12.99
C LEU A 166 -3.75 1.37 13.20
N SER A 167 -3.50 1.77 14.45
CA SER A 167 -3.25 3.17 14.82
C SER A 167 -1.99 3.78 14.20
N PHE A 168 -1.09 2.95 13.67
CA PHE A 168 0.12 3.39 12.96
C PHE A 168 -0.13 3.80 11.51
N MET A 169 -1.34 3.54 10.96
CA MET A 169 -1.74 3.94 9.60
C MET A 169 -3.11 4.65 9.59
N PRO A 170 -3.23 5.82 10.23
CA PRO A 170 -4.51 6.55 10.29
C PRO A 170 -4.98 7.07 8.92
N TYR A 171 -4.06 7.18 7.95
CA TYR A 171 -4.28 7.64 6.59
C TYR A 171 -4.96 6.61 5.69
N ALA A 172 -4.89 5.30 6.04
CA ALA A 172 -5.40 4.24 5.17
C ALA A 172 -6.93 4.31 5.04
N GLU A 173 -7.43 4.27 3.80
CA GLU A 173 -8.87 4.31 3.53
C GLU A 173 -9.52 2.98 3.91
N ILE A 174 -10.72 3.05 4.52
CA ILE A 174 -11.48 1.87 4.94
C ILE A 174 -12.72 1.72 4.07
N LEU A 175 -12.86 0.58 3.42
CA LEU A 175 -14.01 0.24 2.58
C LEU A 175 -14.66 -1.06 3.06
N PHE A 176 -15.98 -1.02 3.31
CA PHE A 176 -16.77 -2.18 3.68
C PHE A 176 -17.39 -2.81 2.42
N ILE A 177 -16.99 -4.06 2.11
CA ILE A 177 -17.34 -4.77 0.88
C ILE A 177 -17.95 -6.16 1.14
N SER A 178 -18.57 -6.70 0.12
CA SER A 178 -18.88 -8.13 0.05
C SER A 178 -18.43 -8.69 -1.29
N ALA A 179 -17.37 -9.48 -1.29
CA ALA A 179 -16.94 -10.23 -2.46
C ALA A 179 -17.98 -11.26 -2.92
N LYS A 180 -18.85 -11.72 -2.02
CA LYS A 180 -19.93 -12.67 -2.33
C LYS A 180 -21.06 -12.01 -3.12
N SER A 181 -21.56 -10.89 -2.65
CA SER A 181 -22.69 -10.18 -3.28
C SER A 181 -22.30 -9.15 -4.34
N GLY A 182 -21.01 -8.81 -4.46
CA GLY A 182 -20.53 -7.71 -5.32
C GLY A 182 -20.68 -6.32 -4.71
N GLN A 183 -21.09 -6.22 -3.44
CA GLN A 183 -21.39 -4.93 -2.81
C GLN A 183 -20.14 -4.04 -2.74
N ARG A 184 -20.21 -2.84 -3.35
CA ARG A 184 -19.22 -1.77 -3.34
C ARG A 184 -17.86 -2.14 -3.95
N LEU A 185 -17.77 -3.15 -4.80
CA LEU A 185 -16.51 -3.55 -5.42
C LEU A 185 -16.00 -2.51 -6.42
N ASN A 186 -16.87 -1.84 -7.15
CA ASN A 186 -16.55 -0.72 -8.04
C ASN A 186 -15.78 0.40 -7.31
N LYS A 187 -16.10 0.66 -6.04
CA LYS A 187 -15.41 1.67 -5.25
C LYS A 187 -13.94 1.33 -4.95
N ILE A 188 -13.52 0.10 -5.13
CA ILE A 188 -12.12 -0.29 -4.98
C ILE A 188 -11.26 0.43 -6.03
N PHE A 189 -11.69 0.48 -7.29
CA PHE A 189 -10.94 1.14 -8.35
C PHE A 189 -10.86 2.65 -8.14
N GLU A 190 -11.96 3.29 -7.71
CA GLU A 190 -11.98 4.71 -7.33
C GLU A 190 -10.95 5.00 -6.21
N LEU A 191 -10.90 4.13 -5.18
CA LEU A 191 -9.96 4.28 -4.08
C LEU A 191 -8.51 4.00 -4.49
N ILE A 192 -8.26 3.05 -5.38
CA ILE A 192 -6.92 2.81 -5.93
C ILE A 192 -6.40 4.10 -6.57
N ASP A 193 -7.21 4.76 -7.37
CA ASP A 193 -6.83 5.99 -8.06
C ASP A 193 -6.54 7.13 -7.09
N ILE A 194 -7.41 7.33 -6.10
CA ILE A 194 -7.22 8.35 -5.05
C ILE A 194 -5.93 8.09 -4.25
N VAL A 195 -5.69 6.84 -3.87
CA VAL A 195 -4.52 6.46 -3.08
C VAL A 195 -3.23 6.61 -3.90
N LEU A 196 -3.26 6.27 -5.20
CA LEU A 196 -2.13 6.49 -6.10
C LEU A 196 -1.81 7.97 -6.28
N GLU A 197 -2.83 8.81 -6.48
CA GLU A 197 -2.67 10.24 -6.59
C GLU A 197 -2.05 10.82 -5.33
N ASN A 198 -2.59 10.47 -4.16
CA ASN A 198 -2.05 10.91 -2.87
C ASN A 198 -0.60 10.45 -2.65
N ASN A 199 -0.28 9.19 -2.99
CA ASN A 199 1.08 8.64 -2.83
C ASN A 199 2.09 9.25 -3.81
N SER A 200 1.62 9.82 -4.90
CA SER A 200 2.42 10.51 -5.92
C SER A 200 2.50 12.02 -5.73
N MET A 201 1.76 12.55 -4.74
CA MET A 201 1.68 13.99 -4.52
C MET A 201 3.01 14.56 -4.06
N ARG A 202 3.39 15.69 -4.68
CA ARG A 202 4.54 16.49 -4.25
C ARG A 202 4.07 17.68 -3.43
N VAL A 203 4.46 17.71 -2.17
CA VAL A 203 4.15 18.81 -1.26
C VAL A 203 5.16 19.95 -1.47
N ALA A 204 4.67 21.18 -1.63
CA ALA A 204 5.54 22.34 -1.72
C ALA A 204 6.36 22.50 -0.44
N THR A 205 7.66 22.76 -0.57
CA THR A 205 8.60 22.85 0.56
C THR A 205 8.16 23.86 1.62
N GLY A 206 7.57 24.99 1.22
CA GLY A 206 7.04 25.99 2.16
C GLY A 206 5.95 25.41 3.05
N VAL A 207 4.94 24.76 2.46
CA VAL A 207 3.83 24.14 3.18
C VAL A 207 4.34 23.05 4.14
N LEU A 208 5.28 22.23 3.68
CA LEU A 208 5.87 21.17 4.50
C LEU A 208 6.58 21.73 5.73
N ASN A 209 7.33 22.84 5.57
CA ASN A 209 8.02 23.48 6.69
C ASN A 209 7.03 24.17 7.66
N GLU A 210 5.92 24.73 7.18
CA GLU A 210 4.84 25.27 8.03
C GLU A 210 4.22 24.16 8.88
N ILE A 211 3.85 23.02 8.28
CA ILE A 211 3.29 21.87 9.00
C ILE A 211 4.24 21.36 10.09
N VAL A 212 5.53 21.25 9.77
CA VAL A 212 6.53 20.80 10.75
C VAL A 212 6.75 21.83 11.85
N ALA A 213 6.75 23.13 11.54
CA ALA A 213 6.84 24.19 12.53
C ALA A 213 5.63 24.17 13.49
N GLU A 214 4.43 23.98 12.99
CA GLU A 214 3.22 23.81 13.81
C GLU A 214 3.32 22.56 14.69
N ALA A 215 3.76 21.43 14.12
CA ALA A 215 3.94 20.18 14.87
C ALA A 215 4.95 20.38 16.03
N VAL A 216 6.07 21.05 15.78
CA VAL A 216 7.08 21.41 16.81
C VAL A 216 6.50 22.35 17.86
N ALA A 217 5.66 23.28 17.49
CA ALA A 217 5.00 24.19 18.42
C ALA A 217 3.99 23.47 19.33
N MET A 218 3.24 22.52 18.79
CA MET A 218 2.28 21.70 19.55
C MET A 218 2.95 20.73 20.50
N GLN A 219 3.99 20.05 20.03
CA GLN A 219 4.76 19.10 20.81
C GLN A 219 6.24 19.34 20.61
N GLN A 220 6.86 19.93 21.64
CA GLN A 220 8.27 20.23 21.62
C GLN A 220 9.12 18.95 21.58
N PRO A 221 10.23 18.91 20.81
CA PRO A 221 11.13 17.77 20.78
C PRO A 221 11.66 17.44 22.17
N PRO A 222 11.88 16.15 22.47
CA PRO A 222 12.47 15.72 23.74
C PRO A 222 13.89 16.28 23.91
N THR A 223 14.30 16.44 25.16
CA THR A 223 15.65 16.86 25.53
C THR A 223 16.43 15.64 26.00
N ASP A 224 17.60 15.39 25.41
CA ASP A 224 18.52 14.36 25.89
C ASP A 224 19.79 15.00 26.43
N LYS A 225 20.16 14.66 27.68
CA LYS A 225 21.37 15.16 28.38
C LYS A 225 21.56 16.68 28.28
N GLY A 226 20.46 17.43 28.43
CA GLY A 226 20.46 18.88 28.33
C GLY A 226 20.55 19.46 26.93
N LYS A 227 20.67 18.62 25.90
CA LYS A 227 20.64 19.04 24.49
C LYS A 227 19.26 18.87 23.93
N ARG A 228 18.77 19.86 23.19
CA ARG A 228 17.48 19.84 22.52
C ARG A 228 17.65 19.64 21.02
N LEU A 229 16.79 18.80 20.45
CA LEU A 229 16.66 18.66 19.00
C LEU A 229 16.17 19.99 18.40
N LYS A 230 16.84 20.45 17.35
CA LYS A 230 16.40 21.58 16.53
C LYS A 230 16.20 21.07 15.10
N ILE A 231 15.02 21.31 14.55
CA ILE A 231 14.71 21.07 13.14
C ILE A 231 14.94 22.39 12.43
N TYR A 232 15.76 22.37 11.38
CA TYR A 232 16.11 23.56 10.61
C TYR A 232 15.25 23.68 9.35
N TYR A 233 15.04 22.54 8.70
CA TYR A 233 14.42 22.50 7.38
C TYR A 233 13.96 21.11 7.05
N VAL A 234 12.87 20.99 6.27
CA VAL A 234 12.32 19.73 5.77
C VAL A 234 12.07 19.85 4.28
N THR A 235 12.39 18.80 3.52
CA THR A 235 12.09 18.72 2.08
C THR A 235 11.63 17.34 1.71
N GLN A 236 10.79 17.24 0.66
CA GLN A 236 10.41 15.97 0.07
C GLN A 236 11.43 15.55 -0.97
N ALA A 237 12.15 14.44 -0.71
CA ALA A 237 13.18 13.91 -1.59
C ALA A 237 12.61 13.03 -2.70
N ALA A 238 11.57 12.23 -2.41
CA ALA A 238 10.91 11.34 -3.37
C ALA A 238 9.40 11.30 -3.15
N VAL A 239 8.65 10.80 -4.14
CA VAL A 239 7.19 10.72 -4.14
C VAL A 239 6.65 9.28 -4.04
N LYS A 240 7.28 8.29 -4.60
CA LYS A 240 6.83 6.89 -4.57
C LYS A 240 7.95 5.98 -4.02
N PRO A 241 7.99 5.72 -2.72
CA PRO A 241 7.13 6.22 -1.65
C PRO A 241 7.41 7.69 -1.28
N PRO A 242 6.45 8.41 -0.66
CA PRO A 242 6.69 9.74 -0.12
C PRO A 242 7.84 9.71 0.88
N THR A 243 8.94 10.37 0.55
CA THR A 243 10.16 10.35 1.36
C THR A 243 10.56 11.77 1.71
N PHE A 244 10.71 12.03 3.01
CA PHE A 244 11.04 13.35 3.54
C PHE A 244 12.41 13.34 4.19
N VAL A 245 13.19 14.39 3.94
CA VAL A 245 14.50 14.60 4.58
C VAL A 245 14.38 15.77 5.56
N ILE A 246 14.64 15.49 6.82
CA ILE A 246 14.59 16.47 7.91
C ILE A 246 16.01 16.84 8.30
N PHE A 247 16.37 18.12 8.16
CA PHE A 247 17.67 18.65 8.56
C PHE A 247 17.64 19.09 10.04
N VAL A 248 18.48 18.49 10.84
CA VAL A 248 18.52 18.67 12.30
C VAL A 248 19.94 19.03 12.78
N ASN A 249 20.04 19.57 14.00
CA ASN A 249 21.33 19.87 14.64
C ASN A 249 22.15 18.61 15.00
N ASP A 250 21.48 17.52 15.40
CA ASP A 250 22.11 16.24 15.72
C ASP A 250 21.09 15.12 15.54
N LYS A 251 21.39 14.17 14.63
CA LYS A 251 20.51 13.03 14.32
C LYS A 251 20.26 12.12 15.54
N ASN A 252 21.20 12.05 16.49
CA ASN A 252 21.07 11.20 17.67
C ASN A 252 20.02 11.72 18.66
N LEU A 253 19.62 12.99 18.54
CA LEU A 253 18.54 13.59 19.33
C LEU A 253 17.16 13.31 18.74
N MET A 254 17.07 12.78 17.52
CA MET A 254 15.82 12.38 16.88
C MET A 254 15.36 11.05 17.48
N HIS A 255 14.58 11.12 18.55
CA HIS A 255 14.04 9.94 19.21
C HIS A 255 12.95 9.29 18.35
N PHE A 256 12.90 7.97 18.33
CA PHE A 256 11.93 7.18 17.55
C PHE A 256 10.47 7.63 17.76
N SER A 257 10.07 7.90 19.00
CA SER A 257 8.71 8.37 19.29
C SER A 257 8.39 9.74 18.69
N TYR A 258 9.40 10.62 18.55
CA TYR A 258 9.23 11.93 17.96
C TYR A 258 9.19 11.86 16.42
N THR A 259 9.99 10.97 15.81
CA THR A 259 9.88 10.64 14.38
C THR A 259 8.46 10.20 14.05
N ARG A 260 7.94 9.23 14.82
CA ARG A 260 6.58 8.72 14.64
C ARG A 260 5.49 9.78 14.85
N TYR A 261 5.72 10.73 15.75
CA TYR A 261 4.82 11.87 15.93
C TYR A 261 4.79 12.75 14.68
N LEU A 262 5.96 13.06 14.08
CA LEU A 262 6.04 13.85 12.85
C LEU A 262 5.46 13.13 11.64
N GLU A 263 5.67 11.82 11.52
CA GLU A 263 5.10 10.98 10.45
C GLU A 263 3.57 10.94 10.47
N ASN A 264 2.95 11.11 11.62
CA ASN A 264 1.49 11.09 11.79
C ASN A 264 0.84 12.47 11.67
N ARG A 265 1.62 13.50 11.27
CA ARG A 265 1.13 14.88 11.05
C ARG A 265 0.94 15.20 9.59
#